data_d085eb636b6dcc6ea25458c258788207
#
_entry.id   d085eb636b6dcc6ea25458c258788207
#
_cell.length_a   1.000
_cell.length_b   1.000
_cell.length_c   1.000
_cell.angle_alpha   90.00
_cell.angle_beta   90.00
_cell.angle_gamma   90.00
#
_symmetry.space_group_name_H-M   'P 1'
#
loop_
_entity.id
_entity.type
_entity.pdbx_description
1 polymer ?
#
loop_
_entity_poly.entity_id
_entity_poly.type
_entity_poly.pdbx_seq_one_letter_code
_entity_poly.pdbx_strand_id
1 'polypeptide(L)'
;VLSRFVAIPTPIPNTTLQVTFAFVALMAFIYGPAVGLGIGFIGHTLNDISGYGNVWFSWVAAAAFFGLATGFLEKIVKIENFNGAKIVKFIVGEVIISLISWVVLAPIIDIAIYKEPQAKAFAQGVTAALGNMIVVAILGTILIFAFSKTIVSKGSLKQE
;
A
#
# COMPACT_ATOMS: atom_id res chain seq x y z
N VAL A 1 13.12 3.00 -5.01
CA VAL A 1 14.51 3.14 -4.53
C VAL A 1 14.61 2.84 -3.03
N LEU A 2 13.76 3.41 -2.15
CA LEU A 2 13.74 3.11 -0.70
C LEU A 2 13.51 1.63 -0.39
N SER A 3 12.69 0.94 -1.19
CA SER A 3 12.38 -0.49 -1.04
C SER A 3 13.61 -1.39 -1.07
N ARG A 4 14.65 -0.99 -1.78
CA ARG A 4 15.90 -1.76 -1.88
C ARG A 4 16.75 -1.75 -0.61
N PHE A 5 16.68 -0.68 0.17
CA PHE A 5 17.46 -0.54 1.39
C PHE A 5 16.76 -1.16 2.61
N VAL A 6 15.44 -1.42 2.53
CA VAL A 6 14.63 -1.90 3.64
C VAL A 6 13.68 -3.02 3.17
N ALA A 7 14.14 -3.90 2.29
CA ALA A 7 13.39 -5.09 1.88
C ALA A 7 13.84 -6.30 2.70
N ILE A 8 12.89 -7.00 3.30
CA ILE A 8 13.13 -8.25 4.02
C ILE A 8 12.81 -9.40 3.06
N PRO A 9 13.79 -10.27 2.71
CA PRO A 9 13.53 -11.42 1.87
C PRO A 9 12.59 -12.39 2.56
N THR A 10 11.71 -13.04 1.78
CA THR A 10 10.84 -14.11 2.26
C THR A 10 11.29 -15.46 1.73
N PRO A 11 10.83 -16.59 2.32
CA PRO A 11 11.10 -17.93 1.77
C PRO A 11 10.45 -18.17 0.41
N ILE A 12 9.52 -17.32 -0.02
CA ILE A 12 8.83 -17.45 -1.31
C ILE A 12 9.65 -16.76 -2.40
N PRO A 13 9.97 -17.44 -3.52
CA PRO A 13 10.75 -16.87 -4.61
C PRO A 13 10.15 -15.54 -5.13
N ASN A 14 11.01 -14.56 -5.39
CA ASN A 14 10.65 -13.25 -5.91
C ASN A 14 9.64 -12.46 -5.05
N THR A 15 9.57 -12.75 -3.75
CA THR A 15 8.65 -12.07 -2.82
C THR A 15 9.45 -11.46 -1.67
N THR A 16 9.33 -10.15 -1.48
CA THR A 16 9.98 -9.39 -0.40
C THR A 16 8.97 -8.58 0.39
N LEU A 17 9.19 -8.43 1.69
CA LEU A 17 8.43 -7.48 2.51
C LEU A 17 9.03 -6.08 2.35
N GLN A 18 8.23 -5.11 2.02
CA GLN A 18 8.67 -3.76 1.70
C GLN A 18 7.93 -2.72 2.53
N VAL A 19 8.68 -1.81 3.15
CA VAL A 19 8.11 -0.65 3.86
C VAL A 19 7.40 0.35 2.92
N THR A 20 7.58 0.19 1.62
CA THR A 20 7.06 1.09 0.57
C THR A 20 5.56 1.32 0.69
N PHE A 21 4.77 0.27 1.01
CA PHE A 21 3.31 0.38 1.08
C PHE A 21 2.81 1.23 2.25
N ALA A 22 3.59 1.37 3.34
CA ALA A 22 3.28 2.36 4.38
C ALA A 22 3.39 3.80 3.85
N PHE A 23 4.37 4.08 2.99
CA PHE A 23 4.48 5.39 2.34
C PHE A 23 3.42 5.61 1.25
N VAL A 24 3.07 4.57 0.49
CA VAL A 24 1.94 4.65 -0.45
C VAL A 24 0.66 5.00 0.29
N ALA A 25 0.39 4.35 1.42
CA ALA A 25 -0.77 4.63 2.26
C ALA A 25 -0.75 6.09 2.79
N LEU A 26 0.38 6.55 3.31
CA LEU A 26 0.53 7.94 3.77
C LEU A 26 0.22 8.93 2.64
N MET A 27 0.84 8.76 1.47
CA MET A 27 0.66 9.70 0.35
C MET A 27 -0.76 9.65 -0.20
N ALA A 28 -1.38 8.47 -0.25
CA ALA A 28 -2.78 8.32 -0.65
C ALA A 28 -3.73 9.02 0.33
N PHE A 29 -3.44 8.96 1.63
CA PHE A 29 -4.20 9.68 2.67
C PHE A 29 -4.04 11.20 2.58
N ILE A 30 -2.84 11.69 2.24
CA ILE A 30 -2.59 13.14 2.15
C ILE A 30 -3.15 13.73 0.85
N TYR A 31 -2.92 13.06 -0.28
CA TYR A 31 -3.16 13.62 -1.61
C TYR A 31 -4.32 12.97 -2.37
N GLY A 32 -4.93 11.94 -1.81
CA GLY A 32 -6.11 11.29 -2.36
C GLY A 32 -5.83 10.16 -3.37
N PRO A 33 -6.92 9.58 -3.93
CA PRO A 33 -6.85 8.33 -4.67
C PRO A 33 -6.05 8.40 -5.98
N ALA A 34 -6.09 9.52 -6.70
CA ALA A 34 -5.34 9.65 -7.96
C ALA A 34 -3.82 9.61 -7.73
N VAL A 35 -3.36 10.29 -6.67
CA VAL A 35 -1.94 10.29 -6.28
C VAL A 35 -1.54 8.91 -5.75
N GLY A 36 -2.39 8.29 -4.93
CA GLY A 36 -2.19 6.93 -4.44
C GLY A 36 -2.01 5.91 -5.59
N LEU A 37 -2.89 5.97 -6.59
CA LEU A 37 -2.78 5.15 -7.81
C LEU A 37 -1.45 5.38 -8.53
N GLY A 38 -1.09 6.65 -8.76
CA GLY A 38 0.13 7.01 -9.47
C GLY A 38 1.40 6.54 -8.75
N ILE A 39 1.46 6.72 -7.42
CA ILE A 39 2.60 6.28 -6.61
C ILE A 39 2.68 4.76 -6.57
N GLY A 40 1.56 4.06 -6.43
CA GLY A 40 1.52 2.59 -6.49
C GLY A 40 2.02 2.07 -7.84
N PHE A 41 1.51 2.62 -8.93
CA PHE A 41 1.90 2.25 -10.29
C PHE A 41 3.40 2.52 -10.57
N ILE A 42 3.82 3.77 -10.44
CA ILE A 42 5.19 4.19 -10.76
C ILE A 42 6.18 3.55 -9.78
N GLY A 43 5.85 3.57 -8.48
CA GLY A 43 6.72 3.03 -7.44
C GLY A 43 6.99 1.54 -7.61
N HIS A 44 5.96 0.74 -7.91
CA HIS A 44 6.12 -0.69 -8.13
C HIS A 44 6.85 -0.99 -9.44
N THR A 45 6.52 -0.28 -10.52
CA THR A 45 7.24 -0.38 -11.80
C THR A 45 8.74 -0.11 -11.65
N LEU A 46 9.11 0.96 -10.96
CA LEU A 46 10.51 1.28 -10.70
C LEU A 46 11.20 0.26 -9.80
N ASN A 47 10.47 -0.28 -8.82
CA ASN A 47 10.96 -1.37 -7.98
C ASN A 47 11.27 -2.62 -8.81
N ASP A 48 10.38 -3.01 -9.71
CA ASP A 48 10.54 -4.18 -10.57
C ASP A 48 11.71 -4.02 -11.52
N ILE A 49 11.79 -2.90 -12.24
CA ILE A 49 12.91 -2.60 -13.15
C ILE A 49 14.23 -2.63 -12.40
N SER A 50 14.30 -1.95 -11.26
CA SER A 50 15.54 -1.86 -10.48
C SER A 50 15.90 -3.17 -9.78
N GLY A 51 14.89 -4.02 -9.50
CA GLY A 51 15.00 -5.26 -8.75
C GLY A 51 15.30 -6.48 -9.58
N TYR A 52 14.56 -6.59 -10.63
CA TYR A 52 14.50 -7.81 -11.43
C TYR A 52 14.83 -7.56 -12.91
N GLY A 53 15.01 -6.29 -13.31
CA GLY A 53 15.26 -5.94 -14.71
C GLY A 53 14.05 -6.09 -15.63
N ASN A 54 12.89 -6.46 -15.10
CA ASN A 54 11.65 -6.69 -15.83
C ASN A 54 10.45 -6.26 -15.00
N VAL A 55 9.33 -5.93 -15.65
CA VAL A 55 8.11 -5.44 -15.00
C VAL A 55 7.03 -6.52 -15.03
N TRP A 56 6.46 -6.83 -13.87
CA TRP A 56 5.28 -7.69 -13.73
C TRP A 56 4.02 -6.84 -13.58
N PHE A 57 3.34 -6.57 -14.69
CA PHE A 57 2.16 -5.69 -14.73
C PHE A 57 1.01 -6.15 -13.83
N SER A 58 0.87 -7.44 -13.54
CA SER A 58 -0.08 -7.97 -12.57
C SER A 58 0.10 -7.36 -11.18
N TRP A 59 1.34 -7.35 -10.71
CA TRP A 59 1.71 -6.80 -9.40
C TRP A 59 1.72 -5.27 -9.40
N VAL A 60 2.10 -4.64 -10.51
CA VAL A 60 2.00 -3.19 -10.70
C VAL A 60 0.53 -2.74 -10.65
N ALA A 61 -0.37 -3.46 -11.31
CA ALA A 61 -1.81 -3.15 -11.29
C ALA A 61 -2.39 -3.30 -9.86
N ALA A 62 -1.99 -4.35 -9.14
CA ALA A 62 -2.40 -4.55 -7.74
C ALA A 62 -1.88 -3.44 -6.82
N ALA A 63 -0.64 -2.99 -7.00
CA ALA A 63 -0.05 -1.88 -6.25
C ALA A 63 -0.75 -0.54 -6.56
N ALA A 64 -1.09 -0.30 -7.81
CA ALA A 64 -1.86 0.87 -8.23
C ALA A 64 -3.27 0.87 -7.62
N PHE A 65 -3.95 -0.29 -7.65
CA PHE A 65 -5.26 -0.45 -7.00
C PHE A 65 -5.17 -0.25 -5.49
N PHE A 66 -4.14 -0.80 -4.82
CA PHE A 66 -3.90 -0.58 -3.40
C PHE A 66 -3.85 0.91 -3.08
N GLY A 67 -3.03 1.69 -3.78
CA GLY A 67 -2.92 3.13 -3.56
C GLY A 67 -4.21 3.89 -3.85
N LEU A 68 -4.94 3.52 -4.93
CA LEU A 68 -6.23 4.09 -5.28
C LEU A 68 -7.27 3.86 -4.17
N ALA A 69 -7.41 2.61 -3.73
CA ALA A 69 -8.40 2.20 -2.73
C ALA A 69 -8.10 2.82 -1.37
N THR A 70 -6.83 2.88 -0.95
CA THR A 70 -6.38 3.56 0.26
C THR A 70 -6.72 5.06 0.23
N GLY A 71 -6.56 5.72 -0.92
CA GLY A 71 -6.97 7.12 -1.07
C GLY A 71 -8.50 7.31 -0.98
N PHE A 72 -9.31 6.34 -1.38
CA PHE A 72 -10.75 6.36 -1.14
C PHE A 72 -11.10 6.06 0.33
N LEU A 73 -10.33 5.21 1.00
CA LEU A 73 -10.51 4.92 2.42
C LEU A 73 -10.33 6.18 3.27
N GLU A 74 -9.44 7.10 2.89
CA GLU A 74 -9.29 8.40 3.56
C GLU A 74 -10.61 9.17 3.62
N LYS A 75 -11.42 9.17 2.56
CA LYS A 75 -12.72 9.86 2.53
C LYS A 75 -13.70 9.35 3.60
N ILE A 76 -13.52 8.10 4.04
CA ILE A 76 -14.33 7.46 5.08
C ILE A 76 -13.72 7.69 6.47
N VAL A 77 -12.41 7.50 6.59
CA VAL A 77 -11.68 7.54 7.87
C VAL A 77 -11.38 8.97 8.31
N LYS A 78 -11.04 9.86 7.36
CA LYS A 78 -10.64 11.25 7.58
C LYS A 78 -9.34 11.38 8.38
N ILE A 79 -8.32 11.95 7.76
CA ILE A 79 -7.00 12.10 8.37
C ILE A 79 -7.00 13.09 9.55
N GLU A 80 -7.89 14.09 9.56
CA GLU A 80 -8.01 15.04 10.66
C GLU A 80 -8.43 14.31 11.94
N ASN A 81 -7.77 14.64 13.07
CA ASN A 81 -8.02 14.00 14.37
C ASN A 81 -7.97 12.47 14.29
N PHE A 82 -6.93 11.94 13.62
CA PHE A 82 -6.71 10.50 13.46
C PHE A 82 -6.43 9.87 14.83
N ASN A 83 -7.47 9.30 15.45
CA ASN A 83 -7.49 8.74 16.81
C ASN A 83 -7.79 7.25 16.82
N GLY A 84 -7.91 6.65 18.02
CA GLY A 84 -8.11 5.21 18.20
C GLY A 84 -9.21 4.60 17.34
N ALA A 85 -10.41 5.21 17.28
CA ALA A 85 -11.52 4.71 16.48
C ALA A 85 -11.21 4.78 14.96
N LYS A 86 -10.55 5.85 14.52
CA LYS A 86 -10.14 6.03 13.13
C LYS A 86 -8.98 5.10 12.76
N ILE A 87 -8.05 4.85 13.70
CA ILE A 87 -6.97 3.89 13.52
C ILE A 87 -7.54 2.50 13.28
N VAL A 88 -8.53 2.07 14.06
CA VAL A 88 -9.18 0.76 13.87
C VAL A 88 -9.86 0.69 12.50
N LYS A 89 -10.61 1.73 12.10
CA LYS A 89 -11.24 1.78 10.76
C LYS A 89 -10.21 1.74 9.64
N PHE A 90 -9.10 2.44 9.79
CA PHE A 90 -7.98 2.42 8.85
C PHE A 90 -7.41 1.02 8.72
N ILE A 91 -7.04 0.37 9.83
CA ILE A 91 -6.46 -0.98 9.81
C ILE A 91 -7.42 -1.98 9.19
N VAL A 92 -8.70 -1.96 9.55
CA VAL A 92 -9.70 -2.85 8.94
C VAL A 92 -9.84 -2.60 7.43
N GLY A 93 -9.91 -1.34 7.02
CA GLY A 93 -9.95 -0.98 5.59
C GLY A 93 -8.72 -1.46 4.84
N GLU A 94 -7.52 -1.27 5.39
CA GLU A 94 -6.25 -1.69 4.78
C GLU A 94 -6.12 -3.22 4.71
N VAL A 95 -6.64 -3.95 5.68
CA VAL A 95 -6.71 -5.42 5.61
C VAL A 95 -7.56 -5.85 4.41
N ILE A 96 -8.75 -5.26 4.25
CA ILE A 96 -9.64 -5.58 3.12
C ILE A 96 -8.98 -5.21 1.79
N ILE A 97 -8.40 -4.01 1.68
CA ILE A 97 -7.71 -3.53 0.48
C ILE A 97 -6.52 -4.44 0.15
N SER A 98 -5.72 -4.82 1.14
CA SER A 98 -4.58 -5.73 0.95
C SER A 98 -5.01 -7.11 0.47
N LEU A 99 -6.09 -7.68 1.03
CA LEU A 99 -6.62 -8.96 0.57
C LEU A 99 -7.07 -8.87 -0.90
N ILE A 100 -7.81 -7.84 -1.27
CA ILE A 100 -8.26 -7.66 -2.65
C ILE A 100 -7.07 -7.47 -3.59
N SER A 101 -6.11 -6.62 -3.23
CA SER A 101 -4.94 -6.32 -4.06
C SER A 101 -4.07 -7.54 -4.29
N TRP A 102 -3.66 -8.18 -3.20
CA TRP A 102 -2.58 -9.16 -3.23
C TRP A 102 -3.07 -10.61 -3.32
N VAL A 103 -4.23 -10.95 -2.75
CA VAL A 103 -4.74 -12.33 -2.79
C VAL A 103 -5.70 -12.54 -3.97
N VAL A 104 -6.33 -11.46 -4.46
CA VAL A 104 -7.30 -11.57 -5.56
C VAL A 104 -6.72 -11.03 -6.87
N LEU A 105 -6.45 -9.72 -6.94
CA LEU A 105 -6.09 -9.06 -8.20
C LEU A 105 -4.75 -9.54 -8.74
N ALA A 106 -3.69 -9.49 -7.94
CA ALA A 106 -2.36 -9.85 -8.42
C ALA A 106 -2.31 -11.30 -8.95
N PRO A 107 -2.73 -12.34 -8.19
CA PRO A 107 -2.68 -13.72 -8.67
C PRO A 107 -3.57 -13.97 -9.90
N ILE A 108 -4.78 -13.41 -9.93
CA ILE A 108 -5.70 -13.62 -11.06
C ILE A 108 -5.10 -13.04 -12.35
N ILE A 109 -4.57 -11.83 -12.29
CA ILE A 109 -3.96 -11.19 -13.46
C ILE A 109 -2.66 -11.92 -13.84
N ASP A 110 -1.88 -12.36 -12.87
CA ASP A 110 -0.62 -13.10 -13.09
C ASP A 110 -0.86 -14.43 -13.81
N ILE A 111 -1.84 -15.19 -13.35
CA ILE A 111 -2.27 -16.43 -14.00
C ILE A 111 -2.80 -16.16 -15.42
N ALA A 112 -3.61 -15.12 -15.59
CA ALA A 112 -4.24 -14.81 -16.87
C ALA A 112 -3.22 -14.37 -17.92
N ILE A 113 -2.27 -13.50 -17.55
CA ILE A 113 -1.31 -12.90 -18.49
C ILE A 113 -0.07 -13.78 -18.64
N TYR A 114 0.55 -14.17 -17.54
CA TYR A 114 1.86 -14.83 -17.54
C TYR A 114 1.78 -16.36 -17.44
N LYS A 115 0.55 -16.90 -17.28
CA LYS A 115 0.32 -18.35 -17.14
C LYS A 115 1.07 -18.94 -15.93
N GLU A 116 1.29 -18.14 -14.90
CA GLU A 116 1.94 -18.61 -13.68
C GLU A 116 1.16 -19.76 -13.04
N PRO A 117 1.83 -20.76 -12.48
CA PRO A 117 1.18 -21.84 -11.74
C PRO A 117 0.34 -21.28 -10.59
N GLN A 118 -0.92 -21.68 -10.50
CA GLN A 118 -1.88 -21.15 -9.51
C GLN A 118 -1.32 -21.21 -8.08
N ALA A 119 -0.77 -22.37 -7.67
CA ALA A 119 -0.22 -22.53 -6.33
C ALA A 119 0.88 -21.51 -6.03
N LYS A 120 1.74 -21.18 -7.01
CA LYS A 120 2.81 -20.17 -6.86
C LYS A 120 2.22 -18.77 -6.76
N ALA A 121 1.33 -18.39 -7.68
CA ALA A 121 0.75 -17.05 -7.72
C ALA A 121 -0.02 -16.74 -6.42
N PHE A 122 -0.84 -17.66 -5.92
CA PHE A 122 -1.55 -17.48 -4.65
C PHE A 122 -0.63 -17.51 -3.43
N ALA A 123 0.41 -18.36 -3.40
CA ALA A 123 1.39 -18.35 -2.31
C ALA A 123 2.11 -17.00 -2.22
N GLN A 124 2.54 -16.44 -3.35
CA GLN A 124 3.13 -15.11 -3.42
C GLN A 124 2.13 -14.04 -2.95
N GLY A 125 0.88 -14.10 -3.41
CA GLY A 125 -0.18 -13.16 -3.05
C GLY A 125 -0.47 -13.14 -1.55
N VAL A 126 -0.65 -14.30 -0.93
CA VAL A 126 -0.88 -14.43 0.52
C VAL A 126 0.33 -13.89 1.31
N THR A 127 1.55 -14.24 0.90
CA THR A 127 2.77 -13.75 1.57
C THR A 127 2.89 -12.23 1.47
N ALA A 128 2.64 -11.67 0.29
CA ALA A 128 2.63 -10.22 0.09
C ALA A 128 1.54 -9.53 0.92
N ALA A 129 0.32 -10.10 0.94
CA ALA A 129 -0.78 -9.57 1.75
C ALA A 129 -0.41 -9.49 3.23
N LEU A 130 0.05 -10.60 3.82
CA LEU A 130 0.42 -10.65 5.24
C LEU A 130 1.51 -9.64 5.57
N GLY A 131 2.57 -9.57 4.77
CA GLY A 131 3.65 -8.63 4.99
C GLY A 131 3.21 -7.17 4.87
N ASN A 132 2.46 -6.84 3.84
CA ASN A 132 1.99 -5.48 3.63
C ASN A 132 0.97 -5.06 4.69
N MET A 133 0.06 -5.95 5.11
CA MET A 133 -0.87 -5.68 6.21
C MET A 133 -0.12 -5.30 7.50
N ILE A 134 0.92 -6.06 7.87
CA ILE A 134 1.71 -5.77 9.08
C ILE A 134 2.42 -4.41 8.94
N VAL A 135 3.09 -4.19 7.82
CA VAL A 135 3.84 -2.95 7.56
C VAL A 135 2.91 -1.73 7.56
N VAL A 136 1.76 -1.81 6.89
CA VAL A 136 0.82 -0.68 6.82
C VAL A 136 0.09 -0.48 8.14
N ALA A 137 -0.32 -1.55 8.83
CA ALA A 137 -0.96 -1.44 10.13
C ALA A 137 -0.04 -0.79 11.18
N ILE A 138 1.25 -1.08 11.17
CA ILE A 138 2.20 -0.51 12.13
C ILE A 138 2.76 0.81 11.61
N LEU A 139 3.60 0.76 10.57
CA LEU A 139 4.33 1.93 10.08
C LEU A 139 3.39 2.93 9.40
N GLY A 140 2.44 2.48 8.60
CA GLY A 140 1.44 3.34 7.95
C GLY A 140 0.62 4.12 8.99
N THR A 141 0.15 3.43 10.04
CA THR A 141 -0.57 4.06 11.15
C THR A 141 0.28 5.10 11.86
N ILE A 142 1.54 4.80 12.16
CA ILE A 142 2.46 5.75 12.83
C ILE A 142 2.66 7.00 11.96
N LEU A 143 2.92 6.81 10.67
CA LEU A 143 3.16 7.91 9.74
C LEU A 143 1.93 8.81 9.57
N ILE A 144 0.75 8.22 9.38
CA ILE A 144 -0.52 8.95 9.25
C ILE A 144 -0.85 9.68 10.56
N PHE A 145 -0.67 9.01 11.70
CA PHE A 145 -0.88 9.62 13.02
C PHE A 145 0.05 10.81 13.23
N ALA A 146 1.34 10.66 12.96
CA ALA A 146 2.31 11.75 13.08
C ALA A 146 1.95 12.92 12.17
N PHE A 147 1.61 12.65 10.89
CA PHE A 147 1.19 13.69 9.96
C PHE A 147 -0.11 14.36 10.41
N SER A 148 -1.08 13.63 10.94
CA SER A 148 -2.35 14.19 11.40
C SER A 148 -2.20 15.23 12.50
N LYS A 149 -1.09 15.20 13.27
CA LYS A 149 -0.77 16.17 14.31
C LYS A 149 -0.22 17.50 13.74
N THR A 150 0.22 17.49 12.49
CA THR A 150 0.70 18.72 11.81
C THR A 150 -0.44 19.48 11.12
N ILE A 151 -1.63 18.87 11.00
CA ILE A 151 -2.78 19.48 10.33
C ILE A 151 -3.36 20.55 11.25
N VAL A 152 -3.32 21.79 10.78
CA VAL A 152 -3.92 22.95 11.48
C VAL A 152 -5.40 23.01 11.17
N SER A 153 -6.24 23.08 12.21
CA SER A 153 -7.68 23.23 12.04
C SER A 153 -8.01 24.57 11.38
N LYS A 154 -8.95 24.59 10.42
CA LYS A 154 -9.43 25.82 9.82
C LYS A 154 -9.94 26.78 10.92
N GLY A 155 -9.43 28.02 10.98
CA GLY A 155 -9.79 29.01 11.96
C GLY A 155 -8.98 28.96 13.27
N SER A 156 -8.01 28.07 13.43
CA SER A 156 -7.16 28.04 14.62
C SER A 156 -5.97 29.02 14.57
N LEU A 157 -5.65 29.56 13.40
CA LEU A 157 -4.67 30.64 13.26
C LEU A 157 -5.34 31.95 13.67
N LYS A 158 -4.94 32.52 14.81
CA LYS A 158 -5.30 33.90 15.15
C LYS A 158 -4.67 34.80 14.09
N GLN A 159 -5.46 35.66 13.45
CA GLN A 159 -4.93 36.79 12.71
C GLN A 159 -4.41 37.78 13.78
N GLU A 160 -3.10 37.92 13.86
CA GLU A 160 -2.48 39.05 14.57
C GLU A 160 -2.60 40.30 13.71
#